data_f3fd2dd2ec5b2a20a594d9fe4f9d6e30
#
_entry.id   f3fd2dd2ec5b2a20a594d9fe4f9d6e30
#
_cell.length_a   1.000
_cell.length_b   1.000
_cell.length_c   1.000
_cell.angle_alpha   90.00
_cell.angle_beta   90.00
_cell.angle_gamma   90.00
#
_symmetry.space_group_name_H-M   'P 1'
#
loop_
_entity.id
_entity.type
_entity.pdbx_description
1 polymer ?
#
loop_
_entity_poly.entity_id
_entity_poly.type
_entity_poly.pdbx_seq_one_letter_code
_entity_poly.pdbx_strand_id
1 'polypeptide(L)' 'MVLRIEVDAEKCMGGGNCEFWAPHTFELGDDNVSHVVDPAGDPEEKVILAGQGCPTQAIAIWRDDERLV' A
#
# COMPACT_ATOMS: atom_id res chain seq x y z
N MET A 1 10.25 3.59 12.71
CA MET A 1 8.82 3.52 13.07
C MET A 1 8.07 2.79 11.99
N VAL A 2 7.22 1.84 12.37
CA VAL A 2 6.49 1.00 11.42
C VAL A 2 5.13 1.62 11.12
N LEU A 3 4.82 1.74 9.83
CA LEU A 3 3.52 2.22 9.40
C LEU A 3 2.49 1.08 9.50
N ARG A 4 1.24 1.44 9.78
CA ARG A 4 0.13 0.51 9.66
C ARG A 4 -0.51 0.71 8.29
N ILE A 5 -0.59 -0.36 7.52
CA ILE A 5 -1.07 -0.31 6.15
C ILE A 5 -2.22 -1.30 5.99
N GLU A 6 -3.33 -0.84 5.44
CA GLU A 6 -4.48 -1.70 5.17
C GLU A 6 -4.86 -1.58 3.70
N VAL A 7 -5.12 -2.71 3.07
CA VAL A 7 -5.57 -2.75 1.67
C VAL A 7 -6.98 -3.32 1.65
N ASP A 8 -7.90 -2.59 1.02
CA ASP A 8 -9.27 -3.04 0.83
C ASP A 8 -9.32 -3.88 -0.46
N ALA A 9 -9.44 -5.18 -0.29
CA ALA A 9 -9.42 -6.12 -1.41
C ALA A 9 -10.57 -5.87 -2.39
N GLU A 10 -11.69 -5.36 -1.92
CA GLU A 10 -12.83 -5.08 -2.77
C GLU A 10 -12.61 -3.86 -3.67
N LYS A 11 -11.81 -2.92 -3.22
CA LYS A 11 -11.50 -1.71 -3.98
C LYS A 11 -10.26 -1.84 -4.83
N CYS A 12 -9.37 -2.78 -4.50
CA CYS A 12 -8.13 -2.97 -5.23
C CYS A 12 -8.42 -3.58 -6.61
N MET A 13 -8.00 -2.89 -7.65
CA MET A 13 -8.24 -3.33 -9.03
C MET A 13 -7.05 -4.04 -9.65
N GLY A 14 -6.02 -4.31 -8.87
CA GLY A 14 -4.85 -5.00 -9.37
C GLY A 14 -4.02 -4.20 -10.36
N GLY A 15 -4.09 -2.87 -10.28
CA GLY A 15 -3.38 -2.01 -11.21
C GLY A 15 -1.87 -2.00 -11.07
N GLY A 16 -1.35 -2.51 -9.95
CA GLY A 16 0.08 -2.63 -9.75
C GLY A 16 0.80 -1.34 -9.34
N ASN A 17 0.10 -0.24 -9.15
CA ASN A 17 0.74 1.03 -8.78
C ASN A 17 1.45 0.96 -7.44
N CYS A 18 0.84 0.30 -6.47
CA CYS A 18 1.46 0.14 -5.15
C CYS A 18 2.74 -0.71 -5.23
N GLU A 19 2.72 -1.78 -6.01
CA GLU A 19 3.90 -2.61 -6.22
C GLU A 19 4.98 -1.85 -6.99
N PHE A 20 4.57 -1.00 -7.94
CA PHE A 20 5.50 -0.17 -8.69
C PHE A 20 6.25 0.81 -7.79
N TRP A 21 5.53 1.50 -6.90
CA TRP A 21 6.13 2.51 -6.03
C TRP A 21 6.81 1.93 -4.81
N ALA A 22 6.29 0.82 -4.28
CA ALA A 22 6.79 0.21 -3.06
C ALA A 22 6.87 -1.32 -3.21
N PRO A 23 7.79 -1.81 -4.07
CA PRO A 23 7.86 -3.24 -4.40
C PRO A 23 8.29 -4.14 -3.22
N HIS A 24 8.93 -3.57 -2.20
CA HIS A 24 9.33 -4.33 -1.02
C HIS A 24 8.25 -4.32 0.08
N THR A 25 7.25 -3.47 -0.07
CA THR A 25 6.15 -3.37 0.90
C THR A 25 4.91 -4.08 0.39
N PHE A 26 4.62 -3.97 -0.89
CA PHE A 26 3.43 -4.55 -1.50
C PHE A 26 3.79 -5.63 -2.52
N GLU A 27 2.96 -6.65 -2.58
CA GLU A 27 3.09 -7.70 -3.58
C GLU A 27 1.70 -7.99 -4.16
N LEU A 28 1.61 -8.01 -5.48
CA LEU A 28 0.37 -8.36 -6.16
C LEU A 28 0.20 -9.87 -6.13
N GLY A 29 -0.90 -10.34 -5.54
CA GLY A 29 -1.19 -11.76 -5.44
C GLY A 29 -1.84 -12.33 -6.68
N ASP A 30 -2.06 -13.63 -6.67
CA ASP A 30 -2.72 -14.35 -7.77
C ASP A 30 -4.18 -13.92 -7.93
N ASP A 31 -4.76 -13.33 -6.89
CA ASP A 31 -6.12 -12.80 -6.88
C ASP A 31 -6.21 -11.37 -7.43
N ASN A 32 -5.12 -10.83 -7.98
CA ASN A 32 -5.00 -9.45 -8.46
C ASN A 32 -5.21 -8.41 -7.36
N VAL A 33 -4.95 -8.78 -6.11
CA VAL A 33 -5.05 -7.87 -4.97
C VAL A 33 -3.67 -7.64 -4.40
N SER A 34 -3.34 -6.38 -4.10
CA SER A 34 -2.11 -6.05 -3.41
C SER A 34 -2.13 -6.54 -1.97
N HIS A 35 -1.04 -7.14 -1.54
CA HIS A 35 -0.87 -7.60 -0.17
C HIS A 35 0.33 -6.90 0.45
N VAL A 36 0.21 -6.55 1.72
CA VAL A 36 1.32 -5.95 2.46
C VAL A 36 2.21 -7.07 2.96
N VAL A 37 3.43 -7.12 2.45
CA VAL A 37 4.39 -8.16 2.85
C VAL A 37 5.39 -7.67 3.89
N ASP A 38 5.70 -6.37 3.87
CA ASP A 38 6.60 -5.76 4.86
C ASP A 38 6.31 -4.25 4.95
N PRO A 39 5.63 -3.79 6.01
CA PRO A 39 5.32 -2.36 6.15
C PRO A 39 6.55 -1.46 6.23
N ALA A 40 7.71 -2.02 6.53
CA ALA A 40 8.97 -1.28 6.63
C ALA A 40 9.92 -1.60 5.46
N GLY A 41 9.43 -2.28 4.42
CA GLY A 41 10.27 -2.72 3.30
C GLY A 41 10.75 -1.59 2.40
N ASP A 42 10.01 -0.48 2.34
CA ASP A 42 10.37 0.70 1.56
C ASP A 42 10.36 1.95 2.42
N PRO A 43 11.04 3.03 2.00
CA PRO A 43 10.96 4.30 2.70
C PRO A 43 9.50 4.80 2.81
N GLU A 44 9.21 5.49 3.90
CA GLU A 44 7.86 5.99 4.17
C GLU A 44 7.29 6.79 3.00
N GLU A 45 8.08 7.66 2.39
CA GLU A 45 7.61 8.47 1.27
C GLU A 45 7.20 7.63 0.06
N LYS A 46 7.87 6.50 -0.18
CA LYS A 46 7.51 5.60 -1.27
C LYS A 46 6.19 4.89 -0.97
N VAL A 47 6.00 4.48 0.27
CA VAL A 47 4.76 3.83 0.72
C VAL A 47 3.59 4.80 0.60
N ILE A 48 3.79 6.05 1.00
CA ILE A 48 2.76 7.08 0.89
C ILE A 48 2.40 7.34 -0.58
N LEU A 49 3.39 7.45 -1.45
CA LEU A 49 3.15 7.61 -2.88
C LEU A 49 2.36 6.44 -3.45
N ALA A 50 2.67 5.23 -3.02
CA ALA A 50 1.94 4.05 -3.44
C ALA A 50 0.46 4.13 -3.04
N GLY A 51 0.19 4.56 -1.80
CA GLY A 51 -1.18 4.73 -1.32
C GLY A 51 -1.92 5.84 -2.04
N GLN A 52 -1.26 6.98 -2.26
CA GLN A 52 -1.87 8.11 -2.95
C GLN A 52 -2.12 7.83 -4.42
N GLY A 53 -1.30 6.99 -5.03
CA GLY A 53 -1.41 6.63 -6.44
C GLY A 53 -2.49 5.59 -6.73
N CYS A 54 -3.13 5.03 -5.71
CA CYS A 54 -4.18 4.04 -5.92
C CYS A 54 -5.44 4.72 -6.44
N PRO A 55 -5.88 4.43 -7.68
CA PRO A 55 -7.01 5.15 -8.28
C PRO A 55 -8.34 4.86 -7.59
N THR A 56 -8.45 3.74 -6.89
CA THR A 56 -9.66 3.36 -6.17
C THR A 56 -9.59 3.66 -4.68
N GLN A 57 -8.45 4.22 -4.22
CA GLN A 57 -8.21 4.52 -2.82
C GLN A 57 -8.37 3.28 -1.93
N ALA A 58 -7.89 2.15 -2.41
CA ALA A 58 -7.98 0.88 -1.69
C ALA A 58 -6.99 0.79 -0.53
N ILE A 59 -6.03 1.71 -0.46
CA ILE A 59 -4.94 1.65 0.52
C ILE A 59 -5.10 2.75 1.54
N ALA A 60 -5.05 2.38 2.82
CA ALA A 60 -5.03 3.33 3.93
C ALA A 60 -3.73 3.13 4.72
N ILE A 61 -3.07 4.21 5.08
CA ILE A 61 -1.79 4.20 5.76
C ILE A 61 -1.85 5.10 6.98
N TRP A 62 -1.44 4.56 8.13
CA TRP A 62 -1.34 5.32 9.38
C TRP A 62 0.07 5.26 9.92
N ARG A 63 0.49 6.37 10.53
CA ARG A 63 1.68 6.43 11.36
C ARG A 63 1.21 6.75 12.78
N ASP A 64 1.32 5.79 13.69
CA ASP A 64 0.72 5.85 15.02
C ASP A 64 -0.79 6.08 14.86
N ASP A 65 -1.34 7.17 15.39
CA ASP A 65 -2.76 7.49 15.29
C ASP A 65 -3.06 8.46 14.15
N GLU A 66 -2.05 8.85 13.37
CA GLU A 66 -2.21 9.80 12.29
C GLU A 66 -2.43 9.09 10.95
N ARG A 67 -3.53 9.42 10.30
CA ARG A 67 -3.80 8.88 8.96
C ARG A 67 -3.04 9.70 7.92
N LEU A 68 -2.20 9.02 7.13
CA LEU A 68 -1.38 9.66 6.11
C LEU A 68 -2.01 9.57 4.72
N VAL A 69 -2.76 8.52 4.46
CA VAL A 69 -3.42 8.30 3.17
C VAL A 69 -4.83 7.80 3.36
#